data_3855dfbbbd39f627ebc3aefe9930f6f1
#
_entry.id   3855dfbbbd39f627ebc3aefe9930f6f1
#
_cell.length_a   1.000
_cell.length_b   1.000
_cell.length_c   1.000
_cell.angle_alpha   90.00
_cell.angle_beta   90.00
_cell.angle_gamma   90.00
#
_symmetry.space_group_name_H-M   'P 1'
#
loop_
_entity.id
_entity.type
_entity.pdbx_description
1 polymer ?
#
loop_
_entity_poly.entity_id
_entity_poly.type
_entity_poly.pdbx_seq_one_letter_code
_entity_poly.pdbx_strand_id
1 'polypeptide(L)'
;MQKLHNEEILAKAELIRCYRVAELINRNIGYIGPEKRNRDFLDYFKKATLKHPQTWQSAYLHFYRFSKGHCLFGDLDFKLCSRFREYLLDTSAIKPVRKLSINTAASYLNIFRCLLKMAYRDKILGEDLSIWIDKIKLQESRIEYLTQKELAQLVQTPCDIPIVKNASLFSCLTGLRYSDILQLTWEDMVPAVNGNEYDIRIKTQKTEKELTLPLSTDALKLCGDQGSGRIFQGLSRSAIDHPLKHWLHRAGIKKKVTFHSFRHTFAVLQIAAGASIYIVSRMLGHKRVATTERYVDLVDSIKREVIGNIQLNMKVEFSENIK
;
A
#
# COMPACT_ATOMS: atom_id res chain seq x y z
N MET A 1 -21.34 -50.48 -44.89
CA MET A 1 -20.30 -49.62 -44.32
C MET A 1 -20.84 -48.24 -43.89
N GLN A 2 -21.57 -47.51 -44.71
CA GLN A 2 -22.07 -46.16 -44.41
C GLN A 2 -23.07 -46.09 -43.23
N LYS A 3 -23.91 -47.13 -43.07
CA LYS A 3 -24.89 -47.21 -41.97
C LYS A 3 -24.23 -47.43 -40.60
N LEU A 4 -23.22 -48.27 -40.53
CA LEU A 4 -22.41 -48.47 -39.31
C LEU A 4 -21.64 -47.19 -38.93
N HIS A 5 -21.08 -46.50 -39.89
CA HIS A 5 -20.38 -45.25 -39.65
C HIS A 5 -21.30 -44.15 -39.09
N ASN A 6 -22.52 -44.04 -39.63
CA ASN A 6 -23.53 -43.09 -39.14
C ASN A 6 -24.01 -43.43 -37.72
N GLU A 7 -24.17 -44.72 -37.38
CA GLU A 7 -24.52 -45.14 -36.02
C GLU A 7 -23.41 -44.81 -35.01
N GLU A 8 -22.14 -44.95 -35.38
CA GLU A 8 -21.01 -44.56 -34.55
C GLU A 8 -20.91 -43.07 -34.30
N ILE A 9 -21.18 -42.24 -35.31
CA ILE A 9 -21.23 -40.79 -35.20
C ILE A 9 -22.38 -40.34 -34.33
N LEU A 10 -23.57 -40.92 -34.47
CA LEU A 10 -24.72 -40.65 -33.64
C LEU A 10 -24.47 -41.00 -32.16
N ALA A 11 -23.87 -42.15 -31.89
CA ALA A 11 -23.51 -42.55 -30.51
C ALA A 11 -22.50 -41.59 -29.87
N LYS A 12 -21.48 -41.12 -30.63
CA LYS A 12 -20.52 -40.11 -30.18
C LYS A 12 -21.17 -38.77 -29.92
N ALA A 13 -22.10 -38.34 -30.79
CA ALA A 13 -22.85 -37.09 -30.61
C ALA A 13 -23.75 -37.11 -29.36
N GLU A 14 -24.42 -38.24 -29.12
CA GLU A 14 -25.25 -38.44 -27.94
C GLU A 14 -24.41 -38.44 -26.65
N LEU A 15 -23.25 -39.09 -26.66
CA LEU A 15 -22.30 -39.05 -25.54
C LEU A 15 -21.85 -37.61 -25.21
N ILE A 16 -21.51 -36.84 -26.25
CA ILE A 16 -21.14 -35.42 -26.12
C ILE A 16 -22.31 -34.60 -25.55
N ARG A 17 -23.53 -34.85 -26.02
CA ARG A 17 -24.73 -34.19 -25.53
C ARG A 17 -24.96 -34.47 -24.04
N CYS A 18 -24.92 -35.73 -23.65
CA CYS A 18 -25.07 -36.15 -22.24
C CYS A 18 -23.98 -35.51 -21.35
N TYR A 19 -22.75 -35.49 -21.81
CA TYR A 19 -21.64 -34.84 -21.09
C TYR A 19 -21.89 -33.34 -20.91
N ARG A 20 -22.39 -32.67 -21.96
CA ARG A 20 -22.67 -31.24 -21.95
C ARG A 20 -23.84 -30.88 -21.03
N VAL A 21 -24.90 -31.69 -21.04
CA VAL A 21 -26.06 -31.53 -20.14
C VAL A 21 -25.63 -31.74 -18.69
N ALA A 22 -24.85 -32.77 -18.40
CA ALA A 22 -24.30 -33.01 -17.06
C ALA A 22 -23.40 -31.82 -16.61
N GLU A 23 -22.55 -31.29 -17.50
CA GLU A 23 -21.72 -30.11 -17.20
C GLU A 23 -22.56 -28.87 -16.88
N LEU A 24 -23.64 -28.63 -17.61
CA LEU A 24 -24.56 -27.51 -17.40
C LEU A 24 -25.33 -27.64 -16.09
N ILE A 25 -25.83 -28.83 -15.78
CA ILE A 25 -26.50 -29.13 -14.50
C ILE A 25 -25.51 -28.93 -13.34
N ASN A 26 -24.32 -29.48 -13.46
CA ASN A 26 -23.29 -29.36 -12.43
C ASN A 26 -22.84 -27.91 -12.21
N ARG A 27 -22.79 -27.09 -13.26
CA ARG A 27 -22.51 -25.64 -13.11
C ARG A 27 -23.61 -24.92 -12.36
N ASN A 28 -24.89 -25.23 -12.61
CA ASN A 28 -26.02 -24.58 -11.95
C ASN A 28 -26.15 -24.93 -10.47
N ILE A 29 -25.65 -26.09 -10.04
CA ILE A 29 -25.65 -26.54 -8.62
C ILE A 29 -24.30 -26.40 -7.93
N GLY A 30 -23.31 -25.72 -8.56
CA GLY A 30 -21.98 -25.50 -7.96
C GLY A 30 -21.16 -26.80 -7.81
N TYR A 31 -21.53 -27.88 -8.48
CA TYR A 31 -20.86 -29.18 -8.35
C TYR A 31 -19.42 -29.13 -8.91
N ILE A 32 -18.50 -29.60 -8.10
CA ILE A 32 -17.09 -29.78 -8.48
C ILE A 32 -16.83 -31.28 -8.64
N GLY A 33 -16.42 -31.72 -9.82
CA GLY A 33 -16.07 -33.12 -10.06
C GLY A 33 -14.94 -33.63 -9.15
N PRO A 34 -14.89 -34.94 -8.87
CA PRO A 34 -13.89 -35.51 -7.96
C PRO A 34 -12.45 -35.17 -8.29
N GLU A 35 -12.10 -35.13 -9.56
CA GLU A 35 -10.76 -34.75 -10.03
C GLU A 35 -10.34 -33.35 -9.57
N LYS A 36 -11.24 -32.36 -9.64
CA LYS A 36 -10.96 -31.00 -9.19
C LYS A 36 -11.02 -30.85 -7.68
N ARG A 37 -11.92 -31.57 -7.01
CA ARG A 37 -12.03 -31.59 -5.54
C ARG A 37 -10.76 -32.09 -4.86
N ASN A 38 -10.10 -33.09 -5.46
CA ASN A 38 -8.88 -33.70 -4.92
C ASN A 38 -7.59 -32.91 -5.26
N ARG A 39 -7.68 -31.80 -5.98
CA ARG A 39 -6.51 -30.95 -6.22
C ARG A 39 -6.10 -30.23 -4.94
N ASP A 40 -4.79 -30.08 -4.76
CA ASP A 40 -4.22 -29.37 -3.62
C ASP A 40 -4.38 -27.85 -3.79
N PHE A 41 -5.12 -27.23 -2.86
CA PHE A 41 -5.31 -25.78 -2.81
C PHE A 41 -4.05 -25.04 -2.34
N LEU A 42 -3.24 -25.65 -1.46
CA LEU A 42 -1.99 -25.07 -0.99
C LEU A 42 -0.97 -24.96 -2.13
N ASP A 43 -0.89 -25.95 -3.00
CA ASP A 43 -0.04 -25.90 -4.19
C ASP A 43 -0.50 -24.80 -5.15
N TYR A 44 -1.80 -24.67 -5.37
CA TYR A 44 -2.38 -23.60 -6.17
C TYR A 44 -2.05 -22.21 -5.59
N PHE A 45 -2.21 -22.05 -4.28
CA PHE A 45 -1.87 -20.80 -3.59
C PHE A 45 -0.37 -20.50 -3.71
N LYS A 46 0.49 -21.48 -3.44
CA LYS A 46 1.95 -21.36 -3.54
C LYS A 46 2.39 -20.91 -4.96
N LYS A 47 1.83 -21.52 -6.00
CA LYS A 47 2.09 -21.12 -7.40
C LYS A 47 1.68 -19.69 -7.68
N ALA A 48 0.55 -19.23 -7.13
CA ALA A 48 0.12 -17.84 -7.25
C ALA A 48 1.10 -16.87 -6.59
N THR A 49 1.74 -17.23 -5.46
CA THR A 49 2.71 -16.34 -4.79
C THR A 49 3.93 -16.01 -5.64
N LEU A 50 4.31 -16.87 -6.60
CA LEU A 50 5.47 -16.65 -7.47
C LEU A 50 5.29 -15.46 -8.43
N LYS A 51 4.03 -15.13 -8.74
CA LYS A 51 3.66 -14.06 -9.69
C LYS A 51 3.24 -12.76 -9.00
N HIS A 52 3.30 -12.71 -7.65
CA HIS A 52 2.75 -11.62 -6.87
C HIS A 52 3.76 -11.11 -5.81
N PRO A 53 3.54 -9.90 -5.22
CA PRO A 53 4.41 -9.35 -4.20
C PRO A 53 4.58 -10.26 -2.97
N GLN A 54 5.65 -10.02 -2.19
CA GLN A 54 6.00 -10.75 -0.96
C GLN A 54 4.83 -10.89 0.05
N THR A 55 3.87 -9.98 0.04
CA THR A 55 2.66 -10.07 0.88
C THR A 55 1.82 -11.32 0.61
N TRP A 56 1.83 -11.84 -0.63
CA TRP A 56 1.16 -13.08 -0.98
C TRP A 56 1.81 -14.29 -0.32
N GLN A 57 3.14 -14.32 -0.27
CA GLN A 57 3.89 -15.34 0.45
C GLN A 57 3.54 -15.34 1.94
N SER A 58 3.44 -14.15 2.54
CA SER A 58 3.05 -14.03 3.94
C SER A 58 1.61 -14.53 4.18
N ALA A 59 0.66 -14.16 3.30
CA ALA A 59 -0.71 -14.65 3.37
C ALA A 59 -0.79 -16.18 3.20
N TYR A 60 -0.02 -16.75 2.27
CA TYR A 60 0.11 -18.21 2.10
C TYR A 60 0.60 -18.90 3.37
N LEU A 61 1.66 -18.38 4.00
CA LEU A 61 2.20 -18.96 5.24
C LEU A 61 1.18 -18.94 6.37
N HIS A 62 0.35 -17.90 6.47
CA HIS A 62 -0.75 -17.88 7.44
C HIS A 62 -1.82 -18.90 7.12
N PHE A 63 -2.21 -19.06 5.85
CA PHE A 63 -3.17 -20.07 5.46
C PHE A 63 -2.63 -21.49 5.65
N TYR A 64 -1.36 -21.73 5.31
CA TYR A 64 -0.67 -23.01 5.54
C TYR A 64 -0.69 -23.41 7.03
N ARG A 65 -0.40 -22.47 7.94
CA ARG A 65 -0.47 -22.72 9.39
C ARG A 65 -1.89 -23.00 9.86
N PHE A 66 -2.85 -22.22 9.38
CA PHE A 66 -4.27 -22.38 9.69
C PHE A 66 -4.78 -23.75 9.27
N SER A 67 -4.46 -24.20 8.06
CA SER A 67 -4.86 -25.49 7.49
C SER A 67 -3.98 -26.67 7.97
N LYS A 68 -2.99 -26.41 8.83
CA LYS A 68 -2.02 -27.42 9.32
C LYS A 68 -1.28 -28.14 8.17
N GLY A 69 -1.02 -27.41 7.07
CA GLY A 69 -0.29 -27.94 5.93
C GLY A 69 -1.11 -28.82 4.99
N HIS A 70 -2.43 -28.89 5.13
CA HIS A 70 -3.31 -29.68 4.25
C HIS A 70 -4.59 -28.93 3.94
N CYS A 71 -4.94 -28.81 2.65
CA CYS A 71 -6.22 -28.28 2.19
C CYS A 71 -6.41 -28.62 0.71
N LEU A 72 -7.45 -29.38 0.41
CA LEU A 72 -7.88 -29.66 -0.95
C LEU A 72 -8.95 -28.64 -1.39
N PHE A 73 -9.18 -28.52 -2.70
CA PHE A 73 -10.28 -27.70 -3.19
C PHE A 73 -11.64 -28.17 -2.70
N GLY A 74 -11.79 -29.46 -2.43
CA GLY A 74 -13.00 -30.05 -1.85
C GLY A 74 -13.27 -29.66 -0.40
N ASP A 75 -12.25 -29.20 0.32
CA ASP A 75 -12.36 -28.75 1.72
C ASP A 75 -12.80 -27.28 1.83
N LEU A 76 -12.73 -26.55 0.70
CA LEU A 76 -13.10 -25.15 0.65
C LEU A 76 -14.61 -24.99 0.67
N ASP A 77 -15.12 -24.59 1.80
CA ASP A 77 -16.50 -24.19 2.00
C ASP A 77 -16.58 -22.81 2.70
N PHE A 78 -17.77 -22.28 2.81
CA PHE A 78 -18.01 -21.01 3.53
C PHE A 78 -17.52 -21.09 4.98
N LYS A 79 -17.70 -22.22 5.65
CA LYS A 79 -17.33 -22.40 7.06
C LYS A 79 -15.81 -22.33 7.25
N LEU A 80 -15.03 -23.01 6.40
CA LEU A 80 -13.56 -22.95 6.43
C LEU A 80 -13.08 -21.53 6.13
N CYS A 81 -13.65 -20.88 5.13
CA CYS A 81 -13.29 -19.51 4.76
C CYS A 81 -13.57 -18.52 5.90
N SER A 82 -14.71 -18.62 6.57
CA SER A 82 -15.06 -17.79 7.73
C SER A 82 -14.11 -18.05 8.91
N ARG A 83 -13.77 -19.30 9.18
CA ARG A 83 -12.79 -19.67 10.22
C ARG A 83 -11.40 -19.09 9.91
N PHE A 84 -11.00 -19.06 8.65
CA PHE A 84 -9.73 -18.43 8.28
C PHE A 84 -9.76 -16.90 8.52
N ARG A 85 -10.87 -16.23 8.24
CA ARG A 85 -11.06 -14.82 8.59
C ARG A 85 -10.90 -14.56 10.09
N GLU A 86 -11.53 -15.39 10.93
CA GLU A 86 -11.43 -15.32 12.40
C GLU A 86 -10.00 -15.57 12.87
N TYR A 87 -9.34 -16.59 12.31
CA TYR A 87 -7.93 -16.84 12.55
C TYR A 87 -7.04 -15.64 12.28
N LEU A 88 -7.27 -14.91 11.18
CA LEU A 88 -6.49 -13.70 10.86
C LEU A 88 -6.73 -12.57 11.85
N LEU A 89 -7.92 -12.49 12.45
CA LEU A 89 -8.25 -11.48 13.46
C LEU A 89 -7.69 -11.84 14.84
N ASP A 90 -7.60 -13.12 15.16
CA ASP A 90 -7.05 -13.61 16.42
C ASP A 90 -5.90 -14.59 16.21
N THR A 91 -4.74 -14.06 15.82
CA THR A 91 -3.50 -14.85 15.69
C THR A 91 -2.78 -15.02 17.04
N SER A 92 -3.29 -14.45 18.13
CA SER A 92 -2.64 -14.46 19.45
C SER A 92 -2.56 -15.85 20.06
N ALA A 93 -3.47 -16.76 19.71
CA ALA A 93 -3.52 -18.13 20.22
C ALA A 93 -2.42 -19.04 19.64
N ILE A 94 -1.70 -18.60 18.59
CA ILE A 94 -0.74 -19.45 17.88
C ILE A 94 0.68 -18.93 18.13
N LYS A 95 1.36 -19.53 19.11
CA LYS A 95 2.80 -19.29 19.34
C LYS A 95 3.63 -20.03 18.27
N PRO A 96 4.69 -19.43 17.68
CA PRO A 96 5.30 -18.12 17.98
C PRO A 96 4.81 -16.95 17.11
N VAL A 97 3.56 -16.95 16.61
CA VAL A 97 3.07 -15.91 15.68
C VAL A 97 2.65 -14.65 16.45
N ARG A 98 3.27 -13.53 16.12
CA ARG A 98 2.87 -12.23 16.67
C ARG A 98 1.47 -11.88 16.15
N LYS A 99 0.60 -11.33 17.02
CA LYS A 99 -0.72 -10.81 16.65
C LYS A 99 -0.62 -9.86 15.46
N LEU A 100 -1.43 -10.12 14.43
CA LEU A 100 -1.49 -9.27 13.25
C LEU A 100 -2.19 -7.94 13.58
N SER A 101 -1.77 -6.86 12.91
CA SER A 101 -2.59 -5.66 12.87
C SER A 101 -3.85 -5.91 12.04
N ILE A 102 -4.95 -5.23 12.37
CA ILE A 102 -6.22 -5.36 11.62
C ILE A 102 -6.03 -5.10 10.12
N ASN A 103 -5.21 -4.10 9.77
CA ASN A 103 -4.93 -3.77 8.36
C ASN A 103 -4.11 -4.87 7.66
N THR A 104 -3.20 -5.54 8.38
CA THR A 104 -2.47 -6.69 7.86
C THR A 104 -3.41 -7.89 7.66
N ALA A 105 -4.27 -8.18 8.64
CA ALA A 105 -5.29 -9.23 8.54
C ALA A 105 -6.23 -8.98 7.35
N ALA A 106 -6.69 -7.73 7.18
CA ALA A 106 -7.52 -7.32 6.04
C ALA A 106 -6.80 -7.52 4.70
N SER A 107 -5.50 -7.19 4.63
CA SER A 107 -4.69 -7.40 3.43
C SER A 107 -4.58 -8.88 3.08
N TYR A 108 -4.29 -9.75 4.05
CA TYR A 108 -4.18 -11.20 3.82
C TYR A 108 -5.53 -11.82 3.44
N LEU A 109 -6.62 -11.39 4.08
CA LEU A 109 -7.95 -11.84 3.70
C LEU A 109 -8.32 -11.42 2.27
N ASN A 110 -7.96 -10.21 1.86
CA ASN A 110 -8.20 -9.76 0.49
C ASN A 110 -7.40 -10.58 -0.54
N ILE A 111 -6.16 -10.97 -0.20
CA ILE A 111 -5.37 -11.88 -1.04
C ILE A 111 -6.07 -13.24 -1.16
N PHE A 112 -6.52 -13.81 -0.04
CA PHE A 112 -7.25 -15.07 -0.03
C PHE A 112 -8.54 -15.00 -0.87
N ARG A 113 -9.34 -13.93 -0.71
CA ARG A 113 -10.53 -13.70 -1.53
C ARG A 113 -10.21 -13.57 -3.02
N CYS A 114 -9.11 -12.88 -3.35
CA CYS A 114 -8.64 -12.78 -4.73
C CYS A 114 -8.28 -14.16 -5.29
N LEU A 115 -7.60 -14.99 -4.51
CA LEU A 115 -7.23 -16.35 -4.89
C LEU A 115 -8.45 -17.24 -5.15
N LEU A 116 -9.47 -17.19 -4.28
CA LEU A 116 -10.73 -17.92 -4.47
C LEU A 116 -11.43 -17.49 -5.77
N LYS A 117 -11.46 -16.17 -6.03
CA LYS A 117 -12.03 -15.64 -7.27
C LYS A 117 -11.24 -16.08 -8.51
N MET A 118 -9.92 -16.17 -8.42
CA MET A 118 -9.09 -16.72 -9.48
C MET A 118 -9.43 -18.21 -9.72
N ALA A 119 -9.51 -19.02 -8.67
CA ALA A 119 -9.86 -20.42 -8.75
C ALA A 119 -11.26 -20.67 -9.36
N TYR A 120 -12.23 -19.79 -9.06
CA TYR A 120 -13.54 -19.80 -9.70
C TYR A 120 -13.44 -19.49 -11.20
N ARG A 121 -12.68 -18.45 -11.59
CA ARG A 121 -12.44 -18.10 -13.00
C ARG A 121 -11.72 -19.21 -13.76
N ASP A 122 -10.81 -19.91 -13.12
CA ASP A 122 -10.09 -21.07 -13.65
C ASP A 122 -10.99 -22.32 -13.71
N LYS A 123 -12.28 -22.19 -13.34
CA LYS A 123 -13.27 -23.27 -13.31
C LYS A 123 -12.86 -24.48 -12.42
N ILE A 124 -12.04 -24.22 -11.39
CA ILE A 124 -11.66 -25.22 -10.40
C ILE A 124 -12.72 -25.24 -9.29
N LEU A 125 -13.21 -24.07 -8.84
CA LEU A 125 -14.35 -23.92 -7.94
C LEU A 125 -15.66 -23.83 -8.73
N GLY A 126 -16.72 -24.45 -8.21
CA GLY A 126 -18.06 -24.42 -8.79
C GLY A 126 -18.79 -23.09 -8.55
N GLU A 127 -18.45 -22.39 -7.46
CA GLU A 127 -19.01 -21.10 -7.06
C GLU A 127 -17.92 -20.12 -6.61
N ASP A 128 -18.22 -18.84 -6.64
CA ASP A 128 -17.32 -17.79 -6.16
C ASP A 128 -17.47 -17.60 -4.64
N LEU A 129 -16.75 -18.42 -3.87
CA LEU A 129 -16.76 -18.32 -2.40
C LEU A 129 -16.30 -16.95 -1.88
N SER A 130 -15.60 -16.15 -2.70
CA SER A 130 -15.08 -14.85 -2.27
C SER A 130 -16.16 -13.83 -1.96
N ILE A 131 -17.37 -13.97 -2.54
CA ILE A 131 -18.49 -13.05 -2.33
C ILE A 131 -19.14 -13.21 -0.96
N TRP A 132 -19.08 -14.43 -0.40
CA TRP A 132 -19.70 -14.76 0.88
C TRP A 132 -18.84 -14.41 2.09
N ILE A 133 -17.54 -14.08 1.88
CA ILE A 133 -16.62 -13.77 2.97
C ILE A 133 -16.67 -12.26 3.24
N ASP A 134 -17.10 -11.89 4.45
CA ASP A 134 -17.10 -10.50 4.88
C ASP A 134 -15.70 -9.91 4.91
N LYS A 135 -15.58 -8.70 4.38
CA LYS A 135 -14.33 -7.94 4.43
C LYS A 135 -14.01 -7.55 5.87
N ILE A 136 -12.73 -7.55 6.23
CA ILE A 136 -12.28 -6.92 7.47
C ILE A 136 -12.23 -5.41 7.25
N LYS A 137 -12.97 -4.66 8.08
CA LYS A 137 -12.97 -3.20 8.04
C LYS A 137 -11.58 -2.67 8.40
N LEU A 138 -11.03 -1.82 7.55
CA LEU A 138 -9.73 -1.20 7.81
C LEU A 138 -9.84 -0.23 8.97
N GLN A 139 -8.81 -0.23 9.81
CA GLN A 139 -8.62 0.81 10.82
C GLN A 139 -7.83 1.96 10.19
N GLU A 140 -8.30 3.17 10.44
CA GLU A 140 -7.54 4.37 10.10
C GLU A 140 -6.23 4.39 10.90
N SER A 141 -5.13 4.50 10.18
CA SER A 141 -3.82 4.67 10.82
C SER A 141 -3.54 6.15 10.98
N ARG A 142 -3.19 6.55 12.20
CA ARG A 142 -2.69 7.90 12.45
C ARG A 142 -1.47 8.17 11.59
N ILE A 143 -1.50 9.29 10.88
CA ILE A 143 -0.36 9.76 10.09
C ILE A 143 0.57 10.51 11.02
N GLU A 144 1.78 9.99 11.21
CA GLU A 144 2.81 10.68 11.96
C GLU A 144 3.65 11.55 11.01
N TYR A 145 3.79 12.81 11.37
CA TYR A 145 4.59 13.81 10.66
C TYR A 145 5.29 14.72 11.67
N LEU A 146 6.29 15.47 11.21
CA LEU A 146 7.01 16.45 12.00
C LEU A 146 6.38 17.83 11.80
N THR A 147 6.13 18.54 12.90
CA THR A 147 5.82 19.96 12.83
C THR A 147 7.05 20.76 12.38
N GLN A 148 6.88 21.99 11.92
CA GLN A 148 7.99 22.87 11.54
C GLN A 148 9.03 23.03 12.67
N LYS A 149 8.56 23.12 13.91
CA LYS A 149 9.42 23.22 15.11
C LYS A 149 10.23 21.94 15.33
N GLU A 150 9.59 20.77 15.24
CA GLU A 150 10.26 19.47 15.38
C GLU A 150 11.26 19.22 14.25
N LEU A 151 10.93 19.63 13.01
CA LEU A 151 11.84 19.54 11.88
C LEU A 151 13.08 20.41 12.08
N ALA A 152 12.90 21.67 12.51
CA ALA A 152 14.00 22.57 12.82
C ALA A 152 14.93 22.01 13.93
N GLN A 153 14.34 21.44 14.98
CA GLN A 153 15.09 20.79 16.07
C GLN A 153 15.86 19.57 15.56
N LEU A 154 15.24 18.75 14.70
CA LEU A 154 15.88 17.58 14.11
C LEU A 154 17.07 17.93 13.22
N VAL A 155 16.95 19.02 12.42
CA VAL A 155 18.03 19.51 11.57
C VAL A 155 19.25 19.89 12.40
N GLN A 156 19.08 20.53 13.55
CA GLN A 156 20.17 20.93 14.46
C GLN A 156 20.79 19.75 15.21
N THR A 157 20.08 18.63 15.31
CA THR A 157 20.55 17.47 16.08
C THR A 157 21.55 16.65 15.25
N PRO A 158 22.73 16.29 15.80
CA PRO A 158 23.69 15.41 15.15
C PRO A 158 23.12 14.01 14.93
N CYS A 159 23.38 13.44 13.73
CA CYS A 159 23.02 12.07 13.38
C CYS A 159 24.30 11.24 13.18
N ASP A 160 24.34 10.02 13.74
CA ASP A 160 25.52 9.15 13.66
C ASP A 160 25.82 8.70 12.22
N ILE A 161 24.79 8.66 11.38
CA ILE A 161 24.92 8.26 9.98
C ILE A 161 24.46 9.44 9.08
N PRO A 162 25.39 10.26 8.58
CA PRO A 162 25.07 11.46 7.79
C PRO A 162 24.16 11.19 6.60
N ILE A 163 24.36 10.08 5.89
CA ILE A 163 23.56 9.71 4.72
C ILE A 163 22.08 9.50 5.08
N VAL A 164 21.77 8.97 6.27
CA VAL A 164 20.40 8.79 6.77
C VAL A 164 19.78 10.14 7.07
N LYS A 165 20.51 11.06 7.70
CA LYS A 165 20.08 12.44 7.93
C LYS A 165 19.76 13.14 6.62
N ASN A 166 20.71 13.16 5.69
CA ASN A 166 20.55 13.85 4.40
C ASN A 166 19.38 13.30 3.58
N ALA A 167 19.29 11.96 3.44
CA ALA A 167 18.19 11.33 2.70
C ALA A 167 16.82 11.59 3.36
N SER A 168 16.73 11.61 4.71
CA SER A 168 15.50 11.89 5.45
C SER A 168 15.06 13.33 5.26
N LEU A 169 15.96 14.30 5.41
CA LEU A 169 15.68 15.71 5.19
C LEU A 169 15.35 15.99 3.72
N PHE A 170 16.04 15.32 2.80
CA PHE A 170 15.74 15.40 1.38
C PHE A 170 14.31 14.94 1.07
N SER A 171 13.83 13.87 1.74
CA SER A 171 12.44 13.45 1.65
C SER A 171 11.46 14.51 2.20
N CYS A 172 11.85 15.27 3.23
CA CYS A 172 11.05 16.39 3.74
C CYS A 172 10.95 17.57 2.75
N LEU A 173 11.95 17.76 1.91
CA LEU A 173 12.00 18.89 0.97
C LEU A 173 11.42 18.55 -0.42
N THR A 174 11.43 17.27 -0.80
CA THR A 174 11.00 16.82 -2.13
C THR A 174 9.74 15.98 -2.12
N GLY A 175 9.37 15.40 -0.97
CA GLY A 175 8.29 14.42 -0.85
C GLY A 175 8.57 13.08 -1.50
N LEU A 176 9.79 12.79 -1.97
CA LEU A 176 10.14 11.52 -2.58
C LEU A 176 10.05 10.35 -1.60
N ARG A 177 9.67 9.18 -2.11
CA ARG A 177 9.65 7.94 -1.31
C ARG A 177 11.06 7.44 -1.09
N TYR A 178 11.25 6.66 -0.04
CA TYR A 178 12.51 5.95 0.20
C TYR A 178 13.03 5.20 -1.03
N SER A 179 12.16 4.45 -1.73
CA SER A 179 12.53 3.70 -2.93
C SER A 179 13.03 4.57 -4.06
N ASP A 180 12.47 5.77 -4.19
CA ASP A 180 12.84 6.72 -5.24
C ASP A 180 14.19 7.38 -4.88
N ILE A 181 14.38 7.78 -3.62
CA ILE A 181 15.65 8.35 -3.12
C ILE A 181 16.80 7.33 -3.20
N LEU A 182 16.52 6.06 -2.90
CA LEU A 182 17.51 4.98 -2.97
C LEU A 182 18.09 4.78 -4.38
N GLN A 183 17.29 5.05 -5.40
CA GLN A 183 17.68 4.89 -6.82
C GLN A 183 18.09 6.20 -7.49
N LEU A 184 17.89 7.34 -6.81
CA LEU A 184 18.17 8.65 -7.37
C LEU A 184 19.63 8.81 -7.73
N THR A 185 19.88 9.23 -8.97
CA THR A 185 21.22 9.42 -9.52
C THR A 185 21.47 10.88 -9.92
N TRP A 186 22.72 11.24 -10.13
CA TRP A 186 23.09 12.56 -10.63
C TRP A 186 22.56 12.80 -12.04
N GLU A 187 22.39 11.76 -12.83
CA GLU A 187 21.86 11.77 -14.19
C GLU A 187 20.36 12.13 -14.22
N ASP A 188 19.65 11.92 -13.09
CA ASP A 188 18.25 12.33 -12.93
C ASP A 188 18.11 13.83 -12.65
N MET A 189 19.22 14.52 -12.32
CA MET A 189 19.23 15.97 -12.09
C MET A 189 19.49 16.70 -13.39
N VAL A 190 18.49 17.46 -13.84
CA VAL A 190 18.58 18.25 -15.07
C VAL A 190 18.51 19.73 -14.74
N PRO A 191 19.27 20.58 -15.46
CA PRO A 191 19.13 22.03 -15.31
C PRO A 191 17.68 22.44 -15.60
N ALA A 192 17.13 23.31 -14.77
CA ALA A 192 15.84 23.92 -15.03
C ALA A 192 15.93 24.90 -16.21
N VAL A 193 14.79 25.21 -16.81
CA VAL A 193 14.72 26.12 -17.98
C VAL A 193 15.36 27.49 -17.70
N ASN A 194 15.36 27.94 -16.44
CA ASN A 194 15.94 29.20 -16.01
C ASN A 194 17.46 29.18 -15.75
N GLY A 195 18.12 28.02 -15.93
CA GLY A 195 19.58 27.90 -15.92
C GLY A 195 20.27 27.90 -14.55
N ASN A 196 19.64 28.41 -13.49
CA ASN A 196 20.23 28.52 -12.14
C ASN A 196 19.68 27.54 -11.13
N GLU A 197 18.74 26.69 -11.53
CA GLU A 197 18.04 25.72 -10.69
C GLU A 197 18.13 24.33 -11.30
N TYR A 198 17.83 23.31 -10.51
CA TYR A 198 17.79 21.93 -10.95
C TYR A 198 16.39 21.33 -10.75
N ASP A 199 15.96 20.52 -11.70
CA ASP A 199 14.82 19.64 -11.59
C ASP A 199 15.27 18.20 -11.43
N ILE A 200 14.54 17.40 -10.66
CA ILE A 200 14.64 15.94 -10.67
C ILE A 200 13.66 15.41 -11.71
N ARG A 201 14.13 14.56 -12.63
CA ARG A 201 13.30 13.80 -13.57
C ARG A 201 13.49 12.33 -13.36
N ILE A 202 12.50 11.68 -12.76
CA ILE A 202 12.53 10.25 -12.44
C ILE A 202 11.26 9.53 -12.87
N LYS A 203 11.39 8.24 -13.11
CA LYS A 203 10.26 7.30 -13.16
C LYS A 203 10.09 6.68 -11.77
N THR A 204 9.00 7.04 -11.08
CA THR A 204 8.77 6.58 -9.70
C THR A 204 8.63 5.07 -9.61
N GLN A 205 9.32 4.43 -8.67
CA GLN A 205 9.38 2.97 -8.51
C GLN A 205 8.01 2.31 -8.26
N LYS A 206 7.15 2.95 -7.47
CA LYS A 206 5.85 2.36 -7.08
C LYS A 206 4.74 2.57 -8.10
N THR A 207 4.75 3.66 -8.85
CA THR A 207 3.63 4.03 -9.72
C THR A 207 4.00 4.05 -11.19
N GLU A 208 5.29 3.88 -11.51
CA GLU A 208 5.89 3.90 -12.84
C GLU A 208 5.56 5.17 -13.64
N LYS A 209 5.24 6.25 -12.92
CA LYS A 209 4.96 7.56 -13.53
C LYS A 209 6.22 8.38 -13.61
N GLU A 210 6.36 9.11 -14.70
CA GLU A 210 7.32 10.18 -14.81
C GLU A 210 6.93 11.29 -13.84
N LEU A 211 7.93 11.77 -13.12
CA LEU A 211 7.81 12.83 -12.13
C LEU A 211 8.92 13.82 -12.35
N THR A 212 8.56 15.08 -12.57
CA THR A 212 9.49 16.21 -12.59
C THR A 212 9.23 17.05 -11.35
N LEU A 213 10.27 17.29 -10.57
CA LEU A 213 10.21 18.07 -9.33
C LEU A 213 11.31 19.12 -9.33
N PRO A 214 10.96 20.41 -9.12
CA PRO A 214 11.97 21.45 -8.89
C PRO A 214 12.67 21.19 -7.55
N LEU A 215 13.97 21.41 -7.53
CA LEU A 215 14.79 21.32 -6.33
C LEU A 215 15.03 22.70 -5.72
N SER A 216 14.80 22.81 -4.40
CA SER A 216 15.27 23.95 -3.65
C SER A 216 16.78 23.89 -3.44
N THR A 217 17.41 25.04 -3.21
CA THR A 217 18.85 25.13 -2.89
C THR A 217 19.22 24.26 -1.69
N ASP A 218 18.36 24.18 -0.67
CA ASP A 218 18.62 23.35 0.51
C ASP A 218 18.51 21.84 0.19
N ALA A 219 17.61 21.45 -0.70
CA ALA A 219 17.55 20.05 -1.16
C ALA A 219 18.81 19.68 -1.95
N LEU A 220 19.31 20.59 -2.79
CA LEU A 220 20.56 20.36 -3.54
C LEU A 220 21.77 20.23 -2.62
N LYS A 221 21.90 21.06 -1.57
CA LYS A 221 22.98 20.94 -0.56
C LYS A 221 23.01 19.59 0.12
N LEU A 222 21.83 18.95 0.34
CA LEU A 222 21.75 17.62 0.95
C LEU A 222 22.26 16.49 0.05
N CYS A 223 22.37 16.73 -1.26
CA CYS A 223 22.94 15.79 -2.21
C CYS A 223 24.46 15.72 -2.15
N GLY A 224 25.11 16.77 -1.60
CA GLY A 224 26.58 16.89 -1.60
C GLY A 224 27.12 17.43 -2.94
N ASP A 225 28.40 17.16 -3.18
CA ASP A 225 29.06 17.60 -4.41
C ASP A 225 28.59 16.79 -5.62
N GLN A 226 28.50 17.46 -6.76
CA GLN A 226 28.08 16.85 -8.01
C GLN A 226 29.02 15.72 -8.41
N GLY A 227 28.45 14.57 -8.76
CA GLY A 227 29.20 13.36 -9.12
C GLY A 227 28.52 12.59 -10.25
N SER A 228 28.68 11.26 -10.21
CA SER A 228 28.02 10.31 -11.13
C SER A 228 27.39 9.16 -10.36
N GLY A 229 26.37 8.55 -10.92
CA GLY A 229 25.63 7.46 -10.30
C GLY A 229 24.78 7.88 -9.10
N ARG A 230 24.59 7.00 -8.13
CA ARG A 230 23.68 7.23 -7.00
C ARG A 230 24.13 8.37 -6.11
N ILE A 231 23.22 9.30 -5.79
CA ILE A 231 23.46 10.44 -4.90
C ILE A 231 23.61 9.97 -3.45
N PHE A 232 22.71 9.13 -2.96
CA PHE A 232 22.72 8.63 -1.58
C PHE A 232 23.40 7.26 -1.51
N GLN A 233 24.70 7.21 -1.82
CA GLN A 233 25.48 5.96 -1.78
C GLN A 233 25.58 5.42 -0.35
N GLY A 234 25.44 4.10 -0.19
CA GLY A 234 25.45 3.44 1.13
C GLY A 234 24.12 3.47 1.88
N LEU A 235 23.10 4.19 1.37
CA LEU A 235 21.76 4.13 1.93
C LEU A 235 21.17 2.73 1.72
N SER A 236 20.79 2.04 2.79
CA SER A 236 20.13 0.73 2.72
C SER A 236 18.99 0.62 3.73
N ARG A 237 18.02 -0.26 3.48
CA ARG A 237 16.88 -0.44 4.36
C ARG A 237 17.28 -0.84 5.78
N SER A 238 18.25 -1.74 5.90
CA SER A 238 18.78 -2.21 7.18
C SER A 238 19.53 -1.12 7.96
N ALA A 239 20.09 -0.14 7.26
CA ALA A 239 20.88 0.94 7.87
C ALA A 239 20.03 2.10 8.40
N ILE A 240 18.70 2.11 8.19
CA ILE A 240 17.84 3.25 8.53
C ILE A 240 17.20 3.11 9.90
N ASP A 241 16.58 1.97 10.20
CA ASP A 241 15.61 1.88 11.30
C ASP A 241 16.21 2.20 12.67
N HIS A 242 17.41 1.72 12.96
CA HIS A 242 18.06 1.97 14.25
C HIS A 242 18.66 3.39 14.34
N PRO A 243 19.47 3.87 13.38
CA PRO A 243 20.02 5.23 13.42
C PRO A 243 18.94 6.31 13.41
N LEU A 244 17.86 6.11 12.64
CA LEU A 244 16.75 7.05 12.60
C LEU A 244 16.08 7.17 13.97
N LYS A 245 15.79 6.06 14.64
CA LYS A 245 15.20 6.08 15.99
C LYS A 245 16.10 6.77 17.00
N HIS A 246 17.39 6.50 16.93
CA HIS A 246 18.38 7.10 17.84
C HIS A 246 18.48 8.63 17.62
N TRP A 247 18.53 9.07 16.36
CA TRP A 247 18.54 10.47 15.98
C TRP A 247 17.27 11.21 16.44
N LEU A 248 16.08 10.64 16.22
CA LEU A 248 14.80 11.18 16.70
C LEU A 248 14.74 11.28 18.22
N HIS A 249 15.24 10.26 18.92
CA HIS A 249 15.31 10.27 20.38
C HIS A 249 16.21 11.38 20.90
N ARG A 250 17.41 11.58 20.32
CA ARG A 250 18.31 12.70 20.66
C ARG A 250 17.70 14.06 20.38
N ALA A 251 16.89 14.16 19.35
CA ALA A 251 16.11 15.37 19.06
C ALA A 251 14.89 15.56 19.98
N GLY A 252 14.66 14.71 20.97
CA GLY A 252 13.51 14.79 21.87
C GLY A 252 12.15 14.49 21.22
N ILE A 253 12.14 13.88 20.01
CA ILE A 253 10.93 13.57 19.27
C ILE A 253 10.39 12.23 19.72
N LYS A 254 9.25 12.24 20.46
CA LYS A 254 8.61 11.05 21.04
C LYS A 254 7.65 10.34 20.06
N LYS A 255 7.32 10.95 18.93
CA LYS A 255 6.43 10.39 17.89
C LYS A 255 7.06 9.16 17.23
N LYS A 256 6.22 8.22 16.76
CA LYS A 256 6.68 7.07 16.00
C LYS A 256 6.94 7.46 14.53
N VAL A 257 8.00 8.20 14.31
CA VAL A 257 8.43 8.63 12.97
C VAL A 257 9.15 7.49 12.27
N THR A 258 8.78 7.24 11.03
CA THR A 258 9.46 6.33 10.10
C THR A 258 10.01 7.12 8.92
N PHE A 259 10.83 6.51 8.06
CA PHE A 259 11.29 7.22 6.86
C PHE A 259 10.13 7.76 6.00
N HIS A 260 9.02 7.05 5.93
CA HIS A 260 7.84 7.52 5.19
C HIS A 260 7.16 8.75 5.83
N SER A 261 7.38 8.97 7.11
CA SER A 261 6.84 10.14 7.82
C SER A 261 7.47 11.45 7.34
N PHE A 262 8.68 11.44 6.80
CA PHE A 262 9.31 12.63 6.20
C PHE A 262 8.56 13.10 4.95
N ARG A 263 8.11 12.19 4.13
CA ARG A 263 7.22 12.50 3.00
C ARG A 263 5.84 13.00 3.47
N HIS A 264 5.31 12.47 4.57
CA HIS A 264 4.10 13.01 5.20
C HIS A 264 4.34 14.43 5.67
N THR A 265 5.50 14.69 6.27
CA THR A 265 5.93 16.03 6.70
C THR A 265 5.94 17.01 5.54
N PHE A 266 6.55 16.66 4.40
CA PHE A 266 6.49 17.45 3.19
C PHE A 266 5.05 17.83 2.82
N ALA A 267 4.17 16.81 2.72
CA ALA A 267 2.78 17.04 2.32
C ALA A 267 2.03 17.99 3.25
N VAL A 268 2.15 17.75 4.56
CA VAL A 268 1.45 18.55 5.59
C VAL A 268 1.99 19.98 5.62
N LEU A 269 3.32 20.16 5.60
CA LEU A 269 3.92 21.49 5.66
C LEU A 269 3.65 22.30 4.39
N GLN A 270 3.64 21.69 3.19
CA GLN A 270 3.29 22.38 1.96
C GLN A 270 1.82 22.84 1.96
N ILE A 271 0.91 21.97 2.40
CA ILE A 271 -0.52 22.34 2.53
C ILE A 271 -0.69 23.43 3.60
N ALA A 272 0.02 23.33 4.74
CA ALA A 272 -0.01 24.34 5.79
C ALA A 272 0.54 25.69 5.32
N ALA A 273 1.46 25.70 4.36
CA ALA A 273 1.98 26.90 3.72
C ALA A 273 1.07 27.44 2.60
N GLY A 274 -0.14 26.90 2.40
CA GLY A 274 -1.12 27.36 1.43
C GLY A 274 -0.99 26.73 0.04
N ALA A 275 -0.13 25.74 -0.15
CA ALA A 275 -0.03 25.06 -1.44
C ALA A 275 -1.31 24.29 -1.77
N SER A 276 -1.76 24.37 -3.03
CA SER A 276 -2.92 23.62 -3.51
C SER A 276 -2.70 22.11 -3.36
N ILE A 277 -3.72 21.43 -2.82
CA ILE A 277 -3.73 19.96 -2.70
C ILE A 277 -3.46 19.25 -4.04
N TYR A 278 -3.89 19.83 -5.15
CA TYR A 278 -3.65 19.30 -6.50
C TYR A 278 -2.16 19.36 -6.86
N ILE A 279 -1.49 20.48 -6.55
CA ILE A 279 -0.05 20.64 -6.77
C ILE A 279 0.73 19.67 -5.90
N VAL A 280 0.42 19.61 -4.59
CA VAL A 280 1.05 18.68 -3.65
C VAL A 280 0.83 17.22 -4.09
N SER A 281 -0.37 16.87 -4.55
CA SER A 281 -0.67 15.54 -5.08
C SER A 281 0.19 15.17 -6.28
N ARG A 282 0.43 16.14 -7.20
CA ARG A 282 1.30 15.94 -8.35
C ARG A 282 2.76 15.80 -7.94
N MET A 283 3.26 16.67 -7.07
CA MET A 283 4.62 16.57 -6.53
C MET A 283 4.88 15.26 -5.83
N LEU A 284 3.89 14.73 -5.15
CA LEU A 284 3.95 13.39 -4.53
C LEU A 284 3.80 12.24 -5.53
N GLY A 285 3.48 12.48 -6.80
CA GLY A 285 3.21 11.42 -7.79
C GLY A 285 2.04 10.51 -7.39
N HIS A 286 0.99 11.05 -6.76
CA HIS A 286 -0.22 10.30 -6.45
C HIS A 286 -1.07 10.07 -7.70
N LYS A 287 -1.65 8.86 -7.83
CA LYS A 287 -2.56 8.53 -8.94
C LYS A 287 -3.93 9.23 -8.79
N ARG A 288 -4.36 9.50 -7.54
CA ARG A 288 -5.65 10.11 -7.18
C ARG A 288 -5.41 11.17 -6.12
N VAL A 289 -6.06 12.33 -6.26
CA VAL A 289 -5.99 13.43 -5.28
C VAL A 289 -6.50 13.00 -3.91
N ALA A 290 -7.54 12.15 -3.87
CA ALA A 290 -8.08 11.56 -2.63
C ALA A 290 -6.99 10.92 -1.72
N THR A 291 -5.84 10.49 -2.28
CA THR A 291 -4.72 10.02 -1.46
C THR A 291 -4.04 11.16 -0.68
N THR A 292 -4.18 12.40 -1.15
CA THR A 292 -3.57 13.59 -0.55
C THR A 292 -4.55 14.30 0.40
N GLU A 293 -5.86 14.14 0.22
CA GLU A 293 -6.92 14.72 1.05
C GLU A 293 -6.74 14.41 2.53
N ARG A 294 -6.25 13.22 2.85
CA ARG A 294 -5.91 12.80 4.22
C ARG A 294 -4.94 13.74 4.97
N TYR A 295 -4.19 14.58 4.27
CA TYR A 295 -3.29 15.56 4.89
C TYR A 295 -3.99 16.88 5.23
N VAL A 296 -5.06 17.21 4.53
CA VAL A 296 -5.85 18.43 4.79
C VAL A 296 -6.45 18.41 6.19
N ASP A 297 -6.94 17.22 6.60
CA ASP A 297 -7.55 17.05 7.93
C ASP A 297 -6.56 17.27 9.09
N LEU A 298 -5.25 17.20 8.79
CA LEU A 298 -4.19 17.38 9.79
C LEU A 298 -3.78 18.85 9.97
N VAL A 299 -4.26 19.76 9.13
CA VAL A 299 -3.84 21.17 9.12
C VAL A 299 -4.92 22.09 9.68
N ASP A 300 -4.94 22.20 11.01
CA ASP A 300 -5.91 23.05 11.72
C ASP A 300 -5.73 24.57 11.45
N SER A 301 -4.50 24.99 11.08
CA SER A 301 -4.23 26.39 10.73
C SER A 301 -5.04 26.86 9.52
N ILE A 302 -5.12 26.03 8.48
CA ILE A 302 -5.90 26.37 7.26
C ILE A 302 -7.40 26.46 7.59
N LYS A 303 -7.93 25.57 8.45
CA LYS A 303 -9.33 25.60 8.87
C LYS A 303 -9.67 26.92 9.57
N ARG A 304 -8.77 27.43 10.43
CA ARG A 304 -8.95 28.72 11.13
C ARG A 304 -8.85 29.91 10.19
N GLU A 305 -7.92 29.87 9.25
CA GLU A 305 -7.73 30.91 8.23
C GLU A 305 -8.96 31.02 7.31
N VAL A 306 -9.47 29.89 6.81
CA VAL A 306 -10.67 29.84 5.96
C VAL A 306 -11.90 30.39 6.68
N ILE A 307 -12.09 30.06 7.97
CA ILE A 307 -13.18 30.62 8.78
C ILE A 307 -12.99 32.14 8.97
N GLY A 308 -11.75 32.60 9.17
CA GLY A 308 -11.44 34.02 9.35
C GLY A 308 -11.69 34.87 8.10
N ASN A 309 -11.77 34.27 6.92
CA ASN A 309 -12.06 34.97 5.66
C ASN A 309 -13.53 35.42 5.53
N ILE A 310 -14.44 34.89 6.36
CA ILE A 310 -15.83 35.34 6.43
C ILE A 310 -15.93 36.40 7.54
N GLN A 311 -15.91 37.66 7.16
CA GLN A 311 -16.08 38.77 8.09
C GLN A 311 -17.49 39.34 7.97
N LEU A 312 -18.29 39.16 8.98
CA LEU A 312 -19.56 39.84 9.17
C LEU A 312 -19.23 41.17 9.91
N ASN A 313 -19.15 42.31 9.23
CA ASN A 313 -18.89 43.61 9.83
C ASN A 313 -20.03 44.01 10.80
N MET A 314 -20.34 43.16 11.77
CA MET A 314 -21.31 43.42 12.81
C MET A 314 -20.65 44.28 13.90
N LYS A 315 -21.19 45.48 14.15
CA LYS A 315 -20.92 46.18 15.40
C LYS A 315 -21.54 45.40 16.52
N VAL A 316 -20.72 44.68 17.32
CA VAL A 316 -21.16 44.05 18.57
C VAL A 316 -21.19 45.14 19.61
N GLU A 317 -22.34 45.70 19.92
CA GLU A 317 -22.55 46.53 21.07
C GLU A 317 -22.53 45.58 22.31
N PHE A 318 -21.41 45.52 22.99
CA PHE A 318 -21.38 44.90 24.31
C PHE A 318 -22.14 45.82 25.26
N SER A 319 -23.37 45.49 25.63
CA SER A 319 -24.06 46.09 26.76
C SER A 319 -23.34 45.70 28.04
N GLU A 320 -22.54 46.59 28.58
CA GLU A 320 -22.09 46.54 29.95
C GLU A 320 -23.31 46.67 30.89
N ASN A 321 -23.90 45.54 31.23
CA ASN A 321 -24.87 45.45 32.33
C ASN A 321 -24.61 44.15 33.07
N ILE A 322 -23.62 44.19 33.98
CA ILE A 322 -23.60 43.36 35.17
C ILE A 322 -23.16 44.25 36.30
N LYS A 323 -24.20 44.77 37.03
CA LYS A 323 -24.04 45.20 38.42
C LYS A 323 -24.17 44.00 39.33
#